data_4b9910b0591e57732c7d83eb94945fa4
#
_entry.id   4b9910b0591e57732c7d83eb94945fa4
#
_cell.length_a   1.000
_cell.length_b   1.000
_cell.length_c   1.000
_cell.angle_alpha   90.00
_cell.angle_beta   90.00
_cell.angle_gamma   90.00
#
_symmetry.space_group_name_H-M   'P 1'
#
loop_
_entity.id
_entity.type
_entity.pdbx_description
1 polymer ?
#
loop_
_entity_poly.entity_id
_entity_poly.type
_entity_poly.pdbx_seq_one_letter_code
_entity_poly.pdbx_strand_id
1 'polypeptide(L)'
;MSYWFEQLKKISDKKYPEQMAFLIENHGMSRNHANAVVMYSRGSKSAQRYNTLNDYLKTLDKSQIKTMKAIFAVVKNKYPKIEIVISWNYPFVKYQNEYIFGISASKNHLLLGPWNPKTITHFKKEFKNLKTNKKTVQLPNDWIIDKKLILDIFKFNLQK
;
A
#
# COMPACT_ATOMS: atom_id res chain seq x y z
N MET A 1 -3.81 -24.13 -2.68
CA MET A 1 -4.51 -23.03 -3.39
C MET A 1 -5.05 -23.47 -4.75
N SER A 2 -4.29 -24.20 -5.58
CA SER A 2 -4.71 -24.70 -6.91
C SER A 2 -6.04 -25.45 -6.88
N TYR A 3 -6.23 -26.39 -5.94
CA TYR A 3 -7.48 -27.15 -5.75
C TYR A 3 -8.72 -26.23 -5.67
N TRP A 4 -8.67 -25.18 -4.84
CA TRP A 4 -9.80 -24.27 -4.67
C TRP A 4 -10.13 -23.47 -5.92
N PHE A 5 -9.12 -23.11 -6.71
CA PHE A 5 -9.34 -22.42 -7.98
C PHE A 5 -9.98 -23.34 -9.02
N GLU A 6 -9.62 -24.61 -9.03
CA GLU A 6 -10.28 -25.60 -9.89
C GLU A 6 -11.77 -25.81 -9.49
N GLN A 7 -12.08 -25.83 -8.19
CA GLN A 7 -13.47 -25.89 -7.75
C GLN A 7 -14.25 -24.64 -8.16
N LEU A 8 -13.69 -23.46 -7.98
CA LEU A 8 -14.34 -22.21 -8.39
C LEU A 8 -14.48 -22.05 -9.90
N LYS A 9 -13.59 -22.63 -10.70
CA LYS A 9 -13.76 -22.67 -12.18
C LYS A 9 -15.04 -23.37 -12.60
N LYS A 10 -15.46 -24.42 -11.90
CA LYS A 10 -16.70 -25.17 -12.19
C LYS A 10 -17.97 -24.35 -12.00
N ILE A 11 -17.88 -23.31 -11.20
CA ILE A 11 -18.98 -22.38 -10.89
C ILE A 11 -18.61 -20.94 -11.21
N SER A 12 -17.77 -20.73 -12.23
CA SER A 12 -17.30 -19.39 -12.64
C SER A 12 -18.40 -18.48 -13.15
N ASP A 13 -19.51 -19.05 -13.66
CA ASP A 13 -20.74 -18.38 -14.05
C ASP A 13 -21.56 -17.83 -12.88
N LYS A 14 -21.34 -18.33 -11.68
CA LYS A 14 -22.08 -17.93 -10.48
C LYS A 14 -21.63 -16.57 -9.95
N LYS A 15 -22.57 -15.85 -9.32
CA LYS A 15 -22.28 -14.56 -8.66
C LYS A 15 -21.43 -14.76 -7.41
N TYR A 16 -20.78 -13.68 -6.96
CA TYR A 16 -19.92 -13.70 -5.77
C TYR A 16 -20.59 -14.34 -4.52
N PRO A 17 -21.86 -14.01 -4.15
CA PRO A 17 -22.49 -14.63 -2.98
C PRO A 17 -22.63 -16.16 -3.09
N GLU A 18 -22.93 -16.65 -4.29
CA GLU A 18 -23.09 -18.09 -4.53
C GLU A 18 -21.75 -18.82 -4.47
N GLN A 19 -20.67 -18.22 -4.99
CA GLN A 19 -19.31 -18.76 -4.85
C GLN A 19 -18.86 -18.77 -3.40
N MET A 20 -19.22 -17.75 -2.62
CA MET A 20 -18.97 -17.70 -1.18
C MET A 20 -19.71 -18.81 -0.43
N ALA A 21 -21.03 -18.95 -0.69
CA ALA A 21 -21.87 -20.00 -0.10
C ALA A 21 -21.31 -21.39 -0.41
N PHE A 22 -20.95 -21.66 -1.66
CA PHE A 22 -20.32 -22.91 -2.08
C PHE A 22 -19.10 -23.30 -1.23
N LEU A 23 -18.18 -22.36 -1.01
CA LEU A 23 -16.97 -22.64 -0.23
C LEU A 23 -17.26 -22.79 1.27
N ILE A 24 -18.21 -22.06 1.79
CA ILE A 24 -18.58 -22.11 3.22
C ILE A 24 -19.41 -23.38 3.52
N GLU A 25 -20.46 -23.60 2.76
CA GLU A 25 -21.46 -24.64 3.05
C GLU A 25 -20.97 -26.03 2.62
N ASN A 26 -20.35 -26.15 1.43
CA ASN A 26 -19.96 -27.45 0.90
C ASN A 26 -18.54 -27.88 1.34
N HIS A 27 -17.71 -26.91 1.78
CA HIS A 27 -16.32 -27.22 2.13
C HIS A 27 -15.91 -26.74 3.53
N GLY A 28 -16.84 -26.22 4.34
CA GLY A 28 -16.59 -25.81 5.72
C GLY A 28 -15.58 -24.66 5.87
N MET A 29 -15.39 -23.87 4.79
CA MET A 29 -14.40 -22.81 4.82
C MET A 29 -14.88 -21.62 5.66
N SER A 30 -14.02 -21.02 6.47
CA SER A 30 -14.38 -19.79 7.17
C SER A 30 -14.68 -18.66 6.17
N ARG A 31 -15.58 -17.76 6.52
CA ARG A 31 -15.99 -16.63 5.67
C ARG A 31 -14.81 -15.82 5.16
N ASN A 32 -13.81 -15.58 6.00
CA ASN A 32 -12.62 -14.80 5.63
C ASN A 32 -11.75 -15.53 4.60
N HIS A 33 -11.55 -16.84 4.77
CA HIS A 33 -10.81 -17.66 3.81
C HIS A 33 -11.58 -17.80 2.49
N ALA A 34 -12.88 -18.08 2.52
CA ALA A 34 -13.73 -18.13 1.34
C ALA A 34 -13.66 -16.83 0.55
N ASN A 35 -13.82 -15.67 1.23
CA ASN A 35 -13.67 -14.37 0.60
C ASN A 35 -12.30 -14.19 -0.09
N ALA A 36 -11.21 -14.53 0.59
CA ALA A 36 -9.87 -14.41 0.01
C ALA A 36 -9.72 -15.27 -1.25
N VAL A 37 -10.20 -16.52 -1.22
CA VAL A 37 -10.12 -17.45 -2.37
C VAL A 37 -10.99 -16.97 -3.53
N VAL A 38 -12.24 -16.56 -3.29
CA VAL A 38 -13.14 -16.05 -4.33
C VAL A 38 -12.60 -14.76 -4.93
N MET A 39 -12.18 -13.81 -4.11
CA MET A 39 -11.62 -12.54 -4.60
C MET A 39 -10.34 -12.76 -5.41
N TYR A 40 -9.47 -13.66 -4.98
CA TYR A 40 -8.26 -14.01 -5.72
C TYR A 40 -8.58 -14.65 -7.07
N SER A 41 -9.52 -15.62 -7.12
CA SER A 41 -9.95 -16.26 -8.36
C SER A 41 -10.57 -15.29 -9.36
N ARG A 42 -11.20 -14.21 -8.87
CA ARG A 42 -11.77 -13.11 -9.67
C ARG A 42 -10.75 -12.06 -10.07
N GLY A 43 -9.44 -12.30 -9.85
CA GLY A 43 -8.38 -11.37 -10.22
C GLY A 43 -8.26 -10.13 -9.33
N SER A 44 -8.77 -10.19 -8.10
CA SER A 44 -8.62 -9.08 -7.16
C SER A 44 -7.16 -8.80 -6.87
N LYS A 45 -6.72 -7.58 -7.14
CA LYS A 45 -5.36 -7.13 -6.85
C LYS A 45 -5.08 -7.05 -5.34
N SER A 46 -6.11 -6.94 -4.49
CA SER A 46 -5.94 -6.91 -3.03
C SER A 46 -5.43 -8.22 -2.44
N ALA A 47 -5.63 -9.35 -3.12
CA ALA A 47 -5.08 -10.65 -2.73
C ALA A 47 -3.62 -10.86 -3.22
N GLN A 48 -3.14 -10.04 -4.15
CA GLN A 48 -1.79 -10.13 -4.67
C GLN A 48 -0.78 -9.74 -3.60
N ARG A 49 0.28 -10.55 -3.44
CA ARG A 49 1.41 -10.25 -2.55
C ARG A 49 2.58 -9.75 -3.37
N TYR A 50 3.28 -8.76 -2.85
CA TYR A 50 4.48 -8.18 -3.46
C TYR A 50 5.69 -8.53 -2.61
N ASN A 51 6.73 -9.05 -3.26
CA ASN A 51 7.99 -9.37 -2.59
C ASN A 51 9.03 -8.25 -2.77
N THR A 52 8.93 -7.51 -3.86
CA THR A 52 9.87 -6.43 -4.18
C THR A 52 9.15 -5.12 -4.51
N LEU A 53 9.88 -4.00 -4.38
CA LEU A 53 9.39 -2.71 -4.84
C LEU A 53 9.01 -2.74 -6.33
N ASN A 54 9.80 -3.43 -7.17
CA ASN A 54 9.51 -3.52 -8.60
C ASN A 54 8.19 -4.24 -8.87
N ASP A 55 7.87 -5.30 -8.14
CA ASP A 55 6.59 -6.01 -8.30
C ASP A 55 5.42 -5.11 -7.93
N TYR A 56 5.57 -4.34 -6.86
CA TYR A 56 4.56 -3.35 -6.47
C TYR A 56 4.39 -2.26 -7.54
N LEU A 57 5.48 -1.68 -8.03
CA LEU A 57 5.45 -0.60 -9.03
C LEU A 57 4.82 -1.03 -10.36
N LYS A 58 4.97 -2.29 -10.78
CA LYS A 58 4.34 -2.82 -12.01
C LYS A 58 2.81 -2.73 -12.00
N THR A 59 2.19 -2.60 -10.83
CA THR A 59 0.73 -2.52 -10.68
C THR A 59 0.19 -1.09 -10.70
N LEU A 60 1.06 -0.11 -10.74
CA LEU A 60 0.73 1.31 -10.66
C LEU A 60 0.71 1.98 -12.04
N ASP A 61 0.00 3.10 -12.15
CA ASP A 61 0.10 3.95 -13.34
C ASP A 61 1.43 4.73 -13.38
N LYS A 62 1.74 5.29 -14.55
CA LYS A 62 3.01 6.00 -14.79
C LYS A 62 3.20 7.21 -13.86
N SER A 63 2.12 7.93 -13.55
CA SER A 63 2.16 9.11 -12.69
C SER A 63 2.49 8.71 -11.25
N GLN A 64 1.81 7.70 -10.72
CA GLN A 64 2.07 7.14 -9.39
C GLN A 64 3.50 6.62 -9.25
N ILE A 65 3.99 5.89 -10.27
CA ILE A 65 5.38 5.40 -10.29
C ILE A 65 6.37 6.57 -10.21
N LYS A 66 6.16 7.60 -11.03
CA LYS A 66 7.03 8.78 -11.07
C LYS A 66 7.09 9.47 -9.72
N THR A 67 5.93 9.77 -9.14
CA THR A 67 5.82 10.47 -7.85
C THR A 67 6.41 9.64 -6.71
N MET A 68 6.10 8.35 -6.62
CA MET A 68 6.64 7.47 -5.59
C MET A 68 8.16 7.33 -5.68
N LYS A 69 8.71 7.11 -6.87
CA LYS A 69 10.16 7.06 -7.10
C LYS A 69 10.84 8.38 -6.75
N ALA A 70 10.22 9.51 -7.07
CA ALA A 70 10.78 10.83 -6.74
C ALA A 70 10.84 11.07 -5.22
N ILE A 71 9.81 10.67 -4.47
CA ILE A 71 9.83 10.73 -3.00
C ILE A 71 10.99 9.88 -2.45
N PHE A 72 11.14 8.63 -2.90
CA PHE A 72 12.23 7.76 -2.45
C PHE A 72 13.60 8.32 -2.82
N ALA A 73 13.74 8.91 -4.02
CA ALA A 73 14.99 9.53 -4.46
C ALA A 73 15.38 10.72 -3.58
N VAL A 74 14.43 11.58 -3.20
CA VAL A 74 14.68 12.71 -2.28
C VAL A 74 15.28 12.23 -0.96
N VAL A 75 14.69 11.18 -0.38
CA VAL A 75 15.19 10.64 0.89
C VAL A 75 16.53 9.94 0.69
N LYS A 76 16.67 9.11 -0.33
CA LYS A 76 17.90 8.34 -0.59
C LYS A 76 19.09 9.23 -0.88
N ASN A 77 18.90 10.34 -1.58
CA ASN A 77 19.98 11.31 -1.85
C ASN A 77 20.53 11.95 -0.58
N LYS A 78 19.68 12.20 0.43
CA LYS A 78 20.12 12.77 1.72
C LYS A 78 20.57 11.71 2.71
N TYR A 79 19.93 10.53 2.67
CA TYR A 79 20.18 9.40 3.57
C TYR A 79 20.48 8.12 2.75
N PRO A 80 21.70 7.95 2.22
CA PRO A 80 22.03 6.84 1.32
C PRO A 80 21.81 5.44 1.92
N LYS A 81 21.84 5.33 3.25
CA LYS A 81 21.67 4.07 4.00
C LYS A 81 20.21 3.67 4.25
N ILE A 82 19.23 4.36 3.63
CA ILE A 82 17.85 3.89 3.72
C ILE A 82 17.65 2.59 2.96
N GLU A 83 16.70 1.82 3.44
CA GLU A 83 16.17 0.64 2.78
C GLU A 83 14.71 0.87 2.39
N ILE A 84 14.32 0.36 1.22
CA ILE A 84 12.92 0.32 0.81
C ILE A 84 12.50 -1.14 0.84
N VAL A 85 11.60 -1.47 1.76
CA VAL A 85 11.14 -2.84 1.99
C VAL A 85 9.63 -2.94 1.73
N ILE A 86 9.15 -4.11 1.30
CA ILE A 86 7.72 -4.38 1.28
C ILE A 86 7.31 -4.91 2.66
N SER A 87 6.43 -4.18 3.32
CA SER A 87 5.80 -4.58 4.58
C SER A 87 4.31 -4.30 4.50
N TRP A 88 3.48 -5.20 5.04
CA TRP A 88 2.01 -5.12 4.91
C TRP A 88 1.53 -4.88 3.47
N ASN A 89 2.27 -5.46 2.51
CA ASN A 89 1.96 -5.47 1.08
C ASN A 89 2.11 -4.13 0.35
N TYR A 90 2.86 -3.17 0.90
CA TYR A 90 3.24 -1.91 0.23
C TYR A 90 4.63 -1.43 0.68
N PRO A 91 5.27 -0.50 -0.05
CA PRO A 91 6.64 -0.08 0.25
C PRO A 91 6.73 0.82 1.48
N PHE A 92 7.72 0.53 2.30
CA PHE A 92 8.15 1.32 3.45
C PHE A 92 9.60 1.77 3.32
N VAL A 93 9.87 2.98 3.75
CA VAL A 93 11.23 3.45 4.00
C VAL A 93 11.64 3.05 5.42
N LYS A 94 12.76 2.34 5.52
CA LYS A 94 13.44 2.03 6.79
C LYS A 94 14.80 2.73 6.85
N TYR A 95 15.21 3.06 8.05
CA TYR A 95 16.54 3.58 8.36
C TYR A 95 16.99 3.06 9.72
N GLN A 96 18.19 2.48 9.78
CA GLN A 96 18.72 1.87 11.02
C GLN A 96 17.72 0.90 11.69
N ASN A 97 17.10 0.02 10.90
CA ASN A 97 16.07 -0.93 11.30
C ASN A 97 14.70 -0.35 11.73
N GLU A 98 14.55 0.97 11.78
CA GLU A 98 13.29 1.62 12.14
C GLU A 98 12.45 1.97 10.91
N TYR A 99 11.14 1.79 11.01
CA TYR A 99 10.20 2.27 10.00
C TYR A 99 10.04 3.78 10.11
N ILE A 100 10.13 4.47 8.98
CA ILE A 100 10.01 5.92 8.91
C ILE A 100 8.65 6.33 8.34
N PHE A 101 8.32 5.84 7.17
CA PHE A 101 6.99 6.00 6.57
C PHE A 101 6.76 4.94 5.48
N GLY A 102 5.49 4.65 5.20
CA GLY A 102 5.07 3.83 4.08
C GLY A 102 4.33 4.65 3.03
N ILE A 103 4.34 4.17 1.78
CA ILE A 103 3.55 4.77 0.70
C ILE A 103 2.74 3.67 0.02
N SER A 104 1.41 3.82 0.02
CA SER A 104 0.52 2.94 -0.74
C SER A 104 -0.18 3.72 -1.84
N ALA A 105 -0.63 3.04 -2.88
CA ALA A 105 -1.38 3.62 -3.98
C ALA A 105 -2.86 3.29 -3.89
N SER A 106 -3.68 4.29 -4.11
CA SER A 106 -5.11 4.17 -4.37
C SER A 106 -5.39 4.54 -5.83
N LYS A 107 -6.63 4.41 -6.30
CA LYS A 107 -6.97 4.68 -7.70
C LYS A 107 -6.52 6.08 -8.18
N ASN A 108 -6.72 7.11 -7.36
CA ASN A 108 -6.56 8.51 -7.77
C ASN A 108 -5.54 9.28 -6.92
N HIS A 109 -4.81 8.63 -6.02
CA HIS A 109 -3.85 9.27 -5.12
C HIS A 109 -2.89 8.26 -4.50
N LEU A 110 -1.78 8.76 -3.99
CA LEU A 110 -0.90 8.02 -3.09
C LEU A 110 -1.28 8.33 -1.64
N LEU A 111 -1.08 7.37 -0.75
CA LEU A 111 -1.22 7.55 0.69
C LEU A 111 0.16 7.48 1.33
N LEU A 112 0.64 8.59 1.87
CA LEU A 112 1.83 8.64 2.71
C LEU A 112 1.41 8.39 4.17
N GLY A 113 1.92 7.34 4.77
CA GLY A 113 1.69 6.96 6.16
C GLY A 113 2.96 7.07 7.00
N PRO A 114 3.20 8.20 7.69
CA PRO A 114 4.31 8.35 8.63
C PRO A 114 4.19 7.34 9.78
N TRP A 115 5.33 6.86 10.28
CA TRP A 115 5.34 5.90 11.38
C TRP A 115 5.02 6.53 12.73
N ASN A 116 5.54 7.73 13.00
CA ASN A 116 5.23 8.47 14.22
C ASN A 116 3.79 9.02 14.15
N PRO A 117 2.90 8.66 15.09
CA PRO A 117 1.48 9.06 15.06
C PRO A 117 1.27 10.57 15.20
N LYS A 118 2.26 11.32 15.71
CA LYS A 118 2.19 12.79 15.88
C LYS A 118 2.50 13.55 14.58
N THR A 119 3.04 12.88 13.54
CA THR A 119 3.49 13.56 12.32
C THR A 119 2.37 14.37 11.64
N ILE A 120 1.18 13.81 11.51
CA ILE A 120 0.08 14.49 10.81
C ILE A 120 -0.32 15.77 11.54
N THR A 121 -0.36 15.73 12.85
CA THR A 121 -0.68 16.92 13.68
C THR A 121 0.46 17.93 13.67
N HIS A 122 1.70 17.46 13.73
CA HIS A 122 2.89 18.33 13.72
C HIS A 122 3.00 19.13 12.43
N PHE A 123 2.81 18.48 11.25
CA PHE A 123 2.89 19.10 9.93
C PHE A 123 1.53 19.57 9.39
N LYS A 124 0.56 19.87 10.26
CA LYS A 124 -0.80 20.26 9.85
C LYS A 124 -0.83 21.49 8.94
N LYS A 125 0.06 22.45 9.17
CA LYS A 125 0.15 23.69 8.36
C LYS A 125 0.68 23.40 6.96
N GLU A 126 1.69 22.55 6.84
CA GLU A 126 2.31 22.15 5.59
C GLU A 126 1.36 21.28 4.76
N PHE A 127 0.49 20.51 5.40
CA PHE A 127 -0.54 19.70 4.76
C PHE A 127 -1.85 20.44 4.44
N LYS A 128 -1.93 21.76 4.64
CA LYS A 128 -3.19 22.54 4.49
C LYS A 128 -3.91 22.34 3.14
N ASN A 129 -3.16 22.10 2.07
CA ASN A 129 -3.67 21.88 0.71
C ASN A 129 -3.81 20.38 0.36
N LEU A 130 -3.58 19.49 1.30
CA LEU A 130 -3.66 18.05 1.12
C LEU A 130 -4.74 17.47 2.03
N LYS A 131 -5.42 16.45 1.54
CA LYS A 131 -6.40 15.73 2.36
C LYS A 131 -5.67 14.83 3.36
N THR A 132 -5.93 15.03 4.65
CA THR A 132 -5.34 14.25 5.73
C THR A 132 -6.38 13.39 6.43
N ASN A 133 -5.95 12.21 6.88
CA ASN A 133 -6.64 11.36 7.82
C ASN A 133 -5.85 11.32 9.15
N LYS A 134 -6.35 10.59 10.14
CA LYS A 134 -5.68 10.48 11.45
C LYS A 134 -4.21 10.03 11.36
N LYS A 135 -3.86 9.18 10.39
CA LYS A 135 -2.52 8.56 10.27
C LYS A 135 -1.89 8.70 8.88
N THR A 136 -2.57 9.30 7.92
CA THR A 136 -2.10 9.36 6.53
C THR A 136 -2.42 10.71 5.90
N VAL A 137 -1.62 11.08 4.91
CA VAL A 137 -1.89 12.20 4.01
C VAL A 137 -2.03 11.68 2.58
N GLN A 138 -3.03 12.21 1.86
CA GLN A 138 -3.26 11.90 0.45
C GLN A 138 -2.42 12.83 -0.42
N LEU A 139 -1.56 12.26 -1.23
CA LEU A 139 -0.76 12.97 -2.22
C LEU A 139 -1.39 12.74 -3.60
N PRO A 140 -1.69 13.77 -4.39
CA PRO A 140 -2.09 13.59 -5.79
C PRO A 140 -1.13 12.68 -6.54
N ASN A 141 -1.61 11.94 -7.56
CA ASN A 141 -0.76 11.04 -8.33
C ASN A 141 0.41 11.76 -9.02
N ASP A 142 0.22 13.03 -9.37
CA ASP A 142 1.18 13.95 -10.00
C ASP A 142 1.71 15.01 -9.03
N TRP A 143 1.69 14.73 -7.74
CA TRP A 143 2.11 15.69 -6.72
C TRP A 143 3.49 16.25 -6.99
N ILE A 144 3.60 17.59 -7.01
CA ILE A 144 4.88 18.31 -7.09
C ILE A 144 5.61 18.12 -5.77
N ILE A 145 6.75 17.42 -5.82
CA ILE A 145 7.47 16.99 -4.62
C ILE A 145 8.00 18.19 -3.83
N ASP A 146 7.46 18.42 -2.67
CA ASP A 146 8.06 19.29 -1.66
C ASP A 146 9.20 18.50 -0.96
N LYS A 147 10.41 18.71 -1.48
CA LYS A 147 11.62 18.01 -0.99
C LYS A 147 11.89 18.32 0.49
N LYS A 148 11.67 19.59 0.89
CA LYS A 148 11.88 20.03 2.27
C LYS A 148 10.91 19.30 3.19
N LEU A 149 9.63 19.31 2.87
CA LEU A 149 8.60 18.64 3.66
C LEU A 149 8.87 17.13 3.82
N ILE A 150 9.23 16.44 2.73
CA ILE A 150 9.56 15.00 2.78
C ILE A 150 10.76 14.74 3.72
N LEU A 151 11.81 15.56 3.65
CA LEU A 151 12.98 15.42 4.53
C LEU A 151 12.68 15.79 5.98
N ASP A 152 11.82 16.77 6.22
CA ASP A 152 11.41 17.14 7.57
C ASP A 152 10.52 16.05 8.20
N ILE A 153 9.59 15.47 7.44
CA ILE A 153 8.84 14.27 7.85
C ILE A 153 9.79 13.12 8.19
N PHE A 154 10.79 12.87 7.34
CA PHE A 154 11.77 11.82 7.59
C PHE A 154 12.50 12.06 8.93
N LYS A 155 13.05 13.26 9.15
CA LYS A 155 13.75 13.61 10.38
C LYS A 155 12.86 13.51 11.62
N PHE A 156 11.62 13.98 11.54
CA PHE A 156 10.68 13.93 12.65
C PHE A 156 10.37 12.48 13.06
N ASN A 157 10.30 11.57 12.09
CA ASN A 157 10.06 10.15 12.36
C ASN A 157 11.31 9.39 12.86
N LEU A 158 12.50 9.98 12.79
CA LEU A 158 13.71 9.45 13.44
C LEU A 158 13.76 9.75 14.94
N GLN A 159 13.06 10.80 15.38
CA GLN A 159 13.00 11.18 16.77
C GLN A 159 11.93 10.34 17.47
N LYS A 160 12.35 9.48 18.39
CA LYS A 160 11.44 8.67 19.23
C LYS A 160 10.78 9.51 20.31
#